data_b82a22c567cc4a4d19d53cb4fddc920e
#
_entry.id   b82a22c567cc4a4d19d53cb4fddc920e
#
_cell.length_a   1.000
_cell.length_b   1.000
_cell.length_c   1.000
_cell.angle_alpha   90.00
_cell.angle_beta   90.00
_cell.angle_gamma   90.00
#
_symmetry.space_group_name_H-M   'P 1'
#
loop_
_entity.id
_entity.type
_entity.pdbx_description
1 polymer ?
#
loop_
_entity_poly.entity_id
_entity_poly.type
_entity_poly.pdbx_seq_one_letter_code
_entity_poly.pdbx_strand_id
1 'polypeptide(L)'
;MLLIVVGLGLYGLTSALPVVRFTLVLVGAVYLLYLGRLIYLAEPVVTDHTVASKGFLSGALLQWLNPKAWSACAGGVAMFELAGSASKLWLFVALYAPICFLGIGAWAGLGAGLRNRQLPAWAMRRLNQLLGLCLMALALLLVVNQLLERMA
;
A
#
# COMPACT_ATOMS: atom_id res chain seq x y z
N MET A 1 0.02 1.50 -13.60
CA MET A 1 -0.65 2.81 -13.74
C MET A 1 0.07 3.89 -12.93
N LEU A 2 0.11 3.85 -11.60
CA LEU A 2 0.71 4.89 -10.76
C LEU A 2 2.19 5.17 -11.12
N LEU A 3 3.02 4.14 -11.31
CA LEU A 3 4.43 4.27 -11.68
C LEU A 3 4.63 5.03 -13.00
N ILE A 4 3.76 4.79 -13.98
CA ILE A 4 3.81 5.48 -15.29
C ILE A 4 3.49 6.97 -15.10
N VAL A 5 2.47 7.28 -14.32
CA VAL A 5 2.07 8.66 -14.03
C VAL A 5 3.16 9.42 -13.28
N VAL A 6 3.79 8.78 -12.29
CA VAL A 6 4.91 9.37 -11.55
C VAL A 6 6.14 9.53 -12.45
N GLY A 7 6.45 8.53 -13.28
CA GLY A 7 7.61 8.57 -14.18
C GLY A 7 7.48 9.57 -15.34
N LEU A 8 6.26 9.82 -15.83
CA LEU A 8 6.00 10.75 -16.94
C LEU A 8 5.92 12.23 -16.54
N GLY A 9 5.89 12.57 -15.26
CA GLY A 9 5.85 14.00 -14.94
C GLY A 9 5.53 14.39 -13.51
N LEU A 10 4.85 13.54 -12.73
CA LEU A 10 4.53 13.86 -11.35
C LEU A 10 5.75 13.80 -10.42
N TYR A 11 6.86 13.18 -10.87
CA TYR A 11 8.12 13.17 -10.10
C TYR A 11 8.64 14.59 -9.85
N GLY A 12 8.61 15.46 -10.87
CA GLY A 12 8.98 16.87 -10.71
C GLY A 12 8.07 17.63 -9.75
N LEU A 13 6.77 17.33 -9.74
CA LEU A 13 5.80 17.98 -8.87
C LEU A 13 5.95 17.54 -7.40
N THR A 14 6.16 16.25 -7.15
CA THR A 14 6.33 15.72 -5.79
C THR A 14 7.69 16.06 -5.18
N SER A 15 8.73 16.22 -5.99
CA SER A 15 10.05 16.66 -5.55
C SER A 15 10.13 18.18 -5.33
N ALA A 16 9.35 18.96 -6.10
CA ALA A 16 9.34 20.42 -6.01
C ALA A 16 8.45 20.98 -4.88
N LEU A 17 7.50 20.20 -4.36
CA LEU A 17 6.53 20.66 -3.36
C LEU A 17 6.58 19.80 -2.08
N PRO A 18 7.48 20.11 -1.12
CA PRO A 18 7.59 19.37 0.16
C PRO A 18 6.26 19.28 0.92
N VAL A 19 5.39 20.29 0.76
CA VAL A 19 4.06 20.35 1.37
C VAL A 19 3.16 19.23 0.83
N VAL A 20 3.18 18.97 -0.48
CA VAL A 20 2.38 17.89 -1.10
C VAL A 20 2.81 16.52 -0.57
N ARG A 21 4.12 16.28 -0.50
CA ARG A 21 4.68 15.05 0.06
C ARG A 21 4.23 14.85 1.51
N PHE A 22 4.34 15.90 2.33
CA PHE A 22 3.94 15.84 3.73
C PHE A 22 2.45 15.55 3.90
N THR A 23 1.61 16.24 3.14
CA THR A 23 0.15 16.04 3.19
C THR A 23 -0.22 14.62 2.78
N LEU A 24 0.39 14.07 1.73
CA LEU A 24 0.17 12.70 1.30
C LEU A 24 0.57 11.67 2.37
N VAL A 25 1.71 11.87 3.03
CA VAL A 25 2.16 10.99 4.13
C VAL A 25 1.20 11.06 5.31
N LEU A 26 0.76 12.26 5.69
CA LEU A 26 -0.16 12.44 6.82
C LEU A 26 -1.53 11.82 6.55
N VAL A 27 -2.13 12.09 5.40
CA VAL A 27 -3.41 11.50 4.98
C VAL A 27 -3.31 9.97 4.93
N GLY A 28 -2.21 9.45 4.39
CA GLY A 28 -1.98 8.02 4.33
C GLY A 28 -1.76 7.38 5.70
N ALA A 29 -1.06 8.04 6.60
CA ALA A 29 -0.87 7.55 7.96
C ALA A 29 -2.20 7.50 8.71
N VAL A 30 -3.03 8.54 8.61
CA VAL A 30 -4.39 8.55 9.17
C VAL A 30 -5.23 7.41 8.61
N TYR A 31 -5.17 7.19 7.30
CA TYR A 31 -5.88 6.08 6.65
C TYR A 31 -5.39 4.70 7.13
N LEU A 32 -4.08 4.50 7.27
CA LEU A 32 -3.50 3.25 7.79
C LEU A 32 -3.87 3.01 9.26
N LEU A 33 -3.91 4.07 10.08
CA LEU A 33 -4.39 3.97 11.47
C LEU A 33 -5.86 3.56 11.51
N TYR A 34 -6.69 4.18 10.69
CA TYR A 34 -8.11 3.82 10.57
C TYR A 34 -8.29 2.36 10.14
N LEU A 35 -7.60 1.94 9.09
CA LEU A 35 -7.67 0.57 8.59
C LEU A 35 -7.13 -0.44 9.60
N GLY A 36 -6.00 -0.13 10.25
CA GLY A 36 -5.40 -0.96 11.29
C GLY A 36 -6.34 -1.17 12.48
N ARG A 37 -7.01 -0.10 12.93
CA ARG A 37 -8.04 -0.19 13.97
C ARG A 37 -9.23 -1.05 13.53
N LEU A 38 -9.66 -0.90 12.30
CA LEU A 38 -10.81 -1.66 11.75
C LEU A 38 -10.50 -3.16 11.70
N ILE A 39 -9.30 -3.54 11.26
CA ILE A 39 -8.83 -4.93 11.25
C ILE A 39 -8.65 -5.45 12.69
N TYR A 40 -8.06 -4.66 13.59
CA TYR A 40 -7.85 -5.04 14.97
C TYR A 40 -9.15 -5.37 15.70
N LEU A 41 -10.21 -4.61 15.44
CA LEU A 41 -11.54 -4.77 16.03
C LEU A 41 -12.43 -5.76 15.27
N ALA A 42 -11.99 -6.25 14.10
CA ALA A 42 -12.78 -7.18 13.31
C ALA A 42 -13.00 -8.50 14.06
N GLU A 43 -14.27 -8.81 14.31
CA GLU A 43 -14.64 -10.10 14.86
C GLU A 43 -14.46 -11.19 13.82
N PRO A 44 -14.00 -12.39 14.21
CA PRO A 44 -13.92 -13.52 13.31
C PRO A 44 -15.33 -13.99 12.99
N VAL A 45 -15.88 -13.44 11.93
CA VAL A 45 -17.19 -13.86 11.43
C VAL A 45 -16.99 -15.14 10.64
N VAL A 46 -17.38 -16.26 11.25
CA VAL A 46 -17.54 -17.55 10.57
C VAL A 46 -18.90 -17.55 9.87
N THR A 47 -19.16 -16.59 9.01
CA THR A 47 -20.39 -16.54 8.24
C THR A 47 -20.07 -16.61 6.76
N ASP A 48 -20.81 -17.47 6.11
CA ASP A 48 -20.85 -17.71 4.65
C ASP A 48 -21.41 -16.51 3.87
N HIS A 49 -21.22 -15.31 4.38
CA HIS A 49 -21.55 -14.11 3.63
C HIS A 49 -20.47 -13.90 2.57
N THR A 50 -20.81 -14.17 1.35
CA THR A 50 -20.12 -13.63 0.18
C THR A 50 -20.04 -12.11 0.37
N VAL A 51 -18.96 -11.65 0.99
CA VAL A 51 -18.61 -10.22 1.00
C VAL A 51 -18.53 -9.86 -0.46
N ALA A 52 -19.50 -9.08 -0.92
CA ALA A 52 -19.51 -8.58 -2.30
C ALA A 52 -18.13 -8.01 -2.57
N SER A 53 -17.37 -8.65 -3.45
CA SER A 53 -16.01 -8.23 -3.76
C SER A 53 -16.12 -6.80 -4.26
N LYS A 54 -15.57 -5.87 -3.49
CA LYS A 54 -15.43 -4.50 -3.96
C LYS A 54 -14.62 -4.60 -5.24
N GLY A 55 -15.27 -4.35 -6.39
CA GLY A 55 -14.72 -4.63 -7.70
C GLY A 55 -13.35 -3.96 -7.94
N PHE A 56 -12.72 -4.29 -9.05
CA PHE A 56 -11.42 -3.78 -9.49
C PHE A 56 -11.26 -2.25 -9.30
N LEU A 57 -12.31 -1.48 -9.53
CA LEU A 57 -12.30 -0.01 -9.39
C LEU A 57 -11.99 0.44 -7.95
N SER A 58 -12.56 -0.24 -6.95
CA SER A 58 -12.28 0.06 -5.54
C SER A 58 -10.83 -0.25 -5.17
N GLY A 59 -10.27 -1.36 -5.68
CA GLY A 59 -8.85 -1.70 -5.49
C GLY A 59 -7.93 -0.68 -6.15
N ALA A 60 -8.27 -0.21 -7.36
CA ALA A 60 -7.53 0.82 -8.05
C ALA A 60 -7.55 2.16 -7.29
N LEU A 61 -8.71 2.58 -6.79
CA LEU A 61 -8.84 3.79 -5.97
C LEU A 61 -8.00 3.71 -4.69
N LEU A 62 -8.04 2.56 -3.99
CA LEU A 62 -7.21 2.33 -2.81
C LEU A 62 -5.72 2.45 -3.12
N GLN A 63 -5.27 1.98 -4.29
CA GLN A 63 -3.88 2.11 -4.72
C GLN A 63 -3.49 3.58 -4.96
N TRP A 64 -4.38 4.39 -5.53
CA TRP A 64 -4.15 5.82 -5.74
C TRP A 64 -4.13 6.61 -4.43
N LEU A 65 -4.92 6.21 -3.44
CA LEU A 65 -4.95 6.83 -2.11
C LEU A 65 -3.83 6.32 -1.18
N ASN A 66 -3.06 5.33 -1.61
CA ASN A 66 -2.01 4.73 -0.80
C ASN A 66 -0.69 5.53 -0.90
N PRO A 67 -0.28 6.28 0.14
CA PRO A 67 0.93 7.10 0.10
C PRO A 67 2.20 6.25 -0.02
N LYS A 68 2.19 5.02 0.50
CA LYS A 68 3.30 4.08 0.35
C LYS A 68 3.52 3.71 -1.12
N ALA A 69 2.43 3.57 -1.90
CA ALA A 69 2.54 3.30 -3.32
C ALA A 69 3.18 4.48 -4.07
N TRP A 70 2.82 5.71 -3.73
CA TRP A 70 3.44 6.92 -4.28
C TRP A 70 4.93 7.02 -3.94
N SER A 71 5.28 6.81 -2.67
CA SER A 71 6.68 6.82 -2.22
C SER A 71 7.51 5.74 -2.89
N ALA A 72 6.97 4.53 -3.04
CA ALA A 72 7.64 3.43 -3.74
C ALA A 72 7.84 3.73 -5.23
N CYS A 73 6.84 4.31 -5.90
CA CYS A 73 6.95 4.71 -7.30
C CYS A 73 7.96 5.85 -7.47
N ALA A 74 7.93 6.87 -6.62
CA ALA A 74 8.88 7.98 -6.65
C ALA A 74 10.32 7.50 -6.39
N GLY A 75 10.50 6.64 -5.38
CA GLY A 75 11.79 6.02 -5.08
C GLY A 75 12.33 5.19 -6.24
N GLY A 76 11.47 4.38 -6.88
CA GLY A 76 11.84 3.62 -8.08
C GLY A 76 12.24 4.50 -9.24
N VAL A 77 11.49 5.57 -9.51
CA VAL A 77 11.81 6.54 -10.58
C VAL A 77 13.16 7.22 -10.33
N ALA A 78 13.43 7.61 -9.07
CA ALA A 78 14.70 8.23 -8.69
C ALA A 78 15.87 7.25 -8.76
N MET A 79 15.72 6.07 -8.13
CA MET A 79 16.79 5.08 -8.00
C MET A 79 17.27 4.51 -9.34
N PHE A 80 16.37 4.36 -10.31
CA PHE A 80 16.66 3.81 -11.63
C PHE A 80 16.75 4.88 -12.73
N GLU A 81 16.75 6.17 -12.34
CA GLU A 81 16.84 7.30 -13.27
C GLU A 81 15.85 7.22 -14.42
N LEU A 82 14.58 6.88 -14.09
CA LEU A 82 13.54 6.66 -15.10
C LEU A 82 12.96 7.97 -15.64
N ALA A 83 13.15 9.08 -14.92
CA ALA A 83 12.68 10.40 -15.34
C ALA A 83 13.42 10.85 -16.61
N GLY A 84 12.66 11.30 -17.59
CA GLY A 84 13.23 11.77 -18.87
C GLY A 84 13.60 10.69 -19.90
N SER A 85 13.45 9.39 -19.58
CA SER A 85 13.69 8.30 -20.53
C SER A 85 12.50 7.35 -20.62
N ALA A 86 11.68 7.52 -21.65
CA ALA A 86 10.53 6.64 -21.89
C ALA A 86 10.94 5.16 -22.04
N SER A 87 12.05 4.88 -22.72
CA SER A 87 12.54 3.50 -22.91
C SER A 87 12.90 2.82 -21.60
N LYS A 88 13.62 3.50 -20.69
CA LYS A 88 13.95 2.98 -19.37
C LYS A 88 12.68 2.75 -18.54
N LEU A 89 11.73 3.69 -18.59
CA LEU A 89 10.47 3.58 -17.87
C LEU A 89 9.66 2.38 -18.34
N TRP A 90 9.50 2.17 -19.64
CA TRP A 90 8.76 1.03 -20.16
C TRP A 90 9.44 -0.31 -19.87
N LEU A 91 10.76 -0.37 -19.98
CA LEU A 91 11.52 -1.56 -19.60
C LEU A 91 11.32 -1.89 -18.13
N PHE A 92 11.41 -0.88 -17.26
CA PHE A 92 11.19 -1.05 -15.82
C PHE A 92 9.75 -1.53 -15.54
N VAL A 93 8.74 -0.95 -16.17
CA VAL A 93 7.34 -1.37 -16.03
C VAL A 93 7.16 -2.82 -16.48
N ALA A 94 7.74 -3.21 -17.59
CA ALA A 94 7.65 -4.57 -18.14
C ALA A 94 8.26 -5.62 -17.20
N LEU A 95 9.33 -5.29 -16.49
CA LEU A 95 9.97 -6.17 -15.52
C LEU A 95 9.26 -6.16 -14.16
N TYR A 96 8.84 -4.99 -13.70
CA TYR A 96 8.29 -4.80 -12.37
C TYR A 96 6.82 -5.24 -12.25
N ALA A 97 6.02 -5.06 -13.30
CA ALA A 97 4.60 -5.43 -13.28
C ALA A 97 4.36 -6.93 -13.03
N PRO A 98 5.07 -7.87 -13.70
CA PRO A 98 4.96 -9.30 -13.38
C PRO A 98 5.35 -9.63 -11.94
N ILE A 99 6.41 -9.01 -11.42
CA ILE A 99 6.85 -9.22 -10.02
C ILE A 99 5.76 -8.78 -9.05
N CYS A 100 5.18 -7.61 -9.26
CA CYS A 100 4.06 -7.13 -8.45
C CYS A 100 2.84 -8.05 -8.55
N PHE A 101 2.51 -8.50 -9.76
CA PHE A 101 1.38 -9.40 -9.99
C PHE A 101 1.56 -10.73 -9.26
N LEU A 102 2.74 -11.35 -9.37
CA LEU A 102 3.07 -12.58 -8.68
C LEU A 102 3.06 -12.40 -7.14
N GLY A 103 3.60 -11.29 -6.65
CA GLY A 103 3.58 -10.96 -5.23
C GLY A 103 2.15 -10.82 -4.68
N ILE A 104 1.30 -10.08 -5.38
CA ILE A 104 -0.12 -9.90 -5.01
C ILE A 104 -0.85 -11.25 -5.10
N GLY A 105 -0.60 -12.02 -6.15
CA GLY A 105 -1.18 -13.37 -6.35
C GLY A 105 -0.78 -14.33 -5.23
N ALA A 106 0.47 -14.32 -4.80
CA ALA A 106 0.95 -15.12 -3.67
C ALA A 106 0.22 -14.76 -2.37
N TRP A 107 0.08 -13.46 -2.08
CA TRP A 107 -0.67 -12.99 -0.90
C TRP A 107 -2.15 -13.36 -0.98
N ALA A 108 -2.78 -13.25 -2.14
CA ALA A 108 -4.17 -13.66 -2.35
C ALA A 108 -4.35 -15.16 -2.16
N GLY A 109 -3.40 -15.98 -2.67
CA GLY A 109 -3.37 -17.43 -2.48
C GLY A 109 -3.20 -17.83 -1.02
N LEU A 110 -2.31 -17.17 -0.30
CA LEU A 110 -2.14 -17.38 1.14
C LEU A 110 -3.44 -17.05 1.91
N GLY A 111 -4.07 -15.92 1.59
CA GLY A 111 -5.35 -15.53 2.21
C GLY A 111 -6.47 -16.54 1.93
N ALA A 112 -6.58 -17.02 0.70
CA ALA A 112 -7.54 -18.07 0.33
C ALA A 112 -7.25 -19.39 1.05
N GLY A 113 -5.97 -19.78 1.16
CA GLY A 113 -5.55 -20.98 1.88
C GLY A 113 -5.87 -20.93 3.38
N LEU A 114 -5.68 -19.79 4.02
CA LEU A 114 -6.04 -19.55 5.41
C LEU A 114 -7.56 -19.64 5.63
N ARG A 115 -8.34 -19.08 4.69
CA ARG A 115 -9.81 -19.16 4.74
C ARG A 115 -10.30 -20.60 4.64
N ASN A 116 -9.71 -21.41 3.76
CA ASN A 116 -10.10 -22.82 3.57
C ASN A 116 -9.73 -23.73 4.76
N ARG A 117 -8.77 -23.32 5.59
CA ARG A 117 -8.34 -24.11 6.76
C ARG A 117 -9.24 -23.99 7.98
N GLN A 118 -10.36 -23.25 7.89
CA GLN A 118 -11.31 -23.05 9.00
C GLN A 118 -10.61 -22.82 10.32
N LEU A 119 -9.76 -21.81 10.38
CA LEU A 119 -9.03 -21.46 11.59
C LEU A 119 -10.04 -21.22 12.74
N PRO A 120 -9.75 -21.68 13.96
CA PRO A 120 -10.62 -21.42 15.09
C PRO A 120 -10.74 -19.91 15.34
N ALA A 121 -11.90 -19.46 15.81
CA ALA A 121 -12.22 -18.04 15.98
C ALA A 121 -11.16 -17.27 16.78
N TRP A 122 -10.59 -17.90 17.82
CA TRP A 122 -9.52 -17.28 18.62
C TRP A 122 -8.24 -17.02 17.80
N ALA A 123 -7.86 -17.94 16.89
CA ALA A 123 -6.67 -17.79 16.06
C ALA A 123 -6.87 -16.69 15.03
N MET A 124 -8.06 -16.63 14.40
CA MET A 124 -8.42 -15.55 13.47
C MET A 124 -8.41 -14.19 14.16
N ARG A 125 -8.98 -14.11 15.37
CA ARG A 125 -8.96 -12.88 16.18
C ARG A 125 -7.53 -12.42 16.49
N ARG A 126 -6.65 -13.34 16.90
CA ARG A 126 -5.23 -13.05 17.15
C ARG A 126 -4.54 -12.55 15.89
N LEU A 127 -4.79 -13.20 14.76
CA LEU A 127 -4.23 -12.78 13.47
C LEU A 127 -4.69 -11.36 13.11
N ASN A 128 -5.98 -11.05 13.22
CA ASN A 128 -6.51 -9.72 12.97
C ASN A 128 -5.89 -8.67 13.89
N GLN A 129 -5.74 -8.99 15.19
CA GLN A 129 -5.09 -8.10 16.15
C GLN A 129 -3.63 -7.82 15.78
N LEU A 130 -2.85 -8.84 15.43
CA LEU A 130 -1.45 -8.68 15.00
C LEU A 130 -1.35 -7.84 13.74
N LEU A 131 -2.15 -8.14 12.71
CA LEU A 131 -2.15 -7.38 11.46
C LEU A 131 -2.56 -5.92 11.67
N GLY A 132 -3.58 -5.68 12.49
CA GLY A 132 -4.03 -4.33 12.83
C GLY A 132 -2.95 -3.54 13.58
N LEU A 133 -2.29 -4.16 14.56
CA LEU A 133 -1.16 -3.53 15.28
C LEU A 133 0.01 -3.23 14.36
N CYS A 134 0.39 -4.16 13.49
CA CYS A 134 1.45 -3.93 12.50
C CYS A 134 1.14 -2.74 11.60
N LEU A 135 -0.10 -2.61 11.12
CA LEU A 135 -0.51 -1.47 10.30
C LEU A 135 -0.45 -0.15 11.06
N MET A 136 -0.91 -0.13 12.30
CA MET A 136 -0.85 1.08 13.15
C MET A 136 0.60 1.45 13.47
N ALA A 137 1.46 0.48 13.77
CA ALA A 137 2.89 0.72 13.99
C ALA A 137 3.58 1.29 12.73
N LEU A 138 3.28 0.74 11.55
CA LEU A 138 3.79 1.27 10.28
C LEU A 138 3.33 2.71 10.04
N ALA A 139 2.08 3.04 10.34
CA ALA A 139 1.57 4.40 10.22
C ALA A 139 2.33 5.38 11.12
N LEU A 140 2.58 5.00 12.37
CA LEU A 140 3.36 5.81 13.30
C LEU A 140 4.80 5.98 12.85
N LEU A 141 5.46 4.92 12.37
CA LEU A 141 6.81 4.99 11.83
C LEU A 141 6.91 5.93 10.63
N LEU A 142 5.90 5.93 9.74
CA LEU A 142 5.85 6.85 8.60
C LEU A 142 5.80 8.30 9.06
N VAL A 143 4.99 8.61 10.07
CA VAL A 143 4.89 9.98 10.62
C VAL A 143 6.20 10.39 11.31
N VAL A 144 6.75 9.51 12.14
CA VAL A 144 8.02 9.79 12.85
C VAL A 144 9.16 10.06 11.88
N ASN A 145 9.33 9.19 10.87
CA ASN A 145 10.37 9.40 9.85
C ASN A 145 10.18 10.71 9.11
N GLN A 146 8.94 11.07 8.77
CA GLN A 146 8.65 12.32 8.08
C GLN A 146 8.92 13.55 8.94
N LEU A 147 8.72 13.46 10.26
CA LEU A 147 9.06 14.55 11.20
C LEU A 147 10.56 14.67 11.37
N LEU A 148 11.29 13.56 11.50
CA LEU A 148 12.75 13.56 11.60
C LEU A 148 13.42 14.15 10.35
N GLU A 149 12.94 13.81 9.16
CA GLU A 149 13.42 14.40 7.90
C GLU A 149 13.22 15.94 7.82
N ARG A 150 12.27 16.49 8.58
CA ARG A 150 12.05 17.95 8.63
C ARG A 150 12.93 18.68 9.64
N MET A 151 13.45 17.95 10.63
CA MET A 151 14.28 18.52 11.69
C MET A 151 15.77 18.44 11.36
N ALA A 152 16.14 17.60 10.39
CA ALA A 152 17.51 17.43 9.88
C ALA A 152 17.79 18.38 8.71
#